data_ccc84384945266cfeff36a090086ca55
#
_entry.id   ccc84384945266cfeff36a090086ca55
#
_cell.length_a   1.000
_cell.length_b   1.000
_cell.length_c   1.000
_cell.angle_alpha   90.00
_cell.angle_beta   90.00
_cell.angle_gamma   90.00
#
_symmetry.space_group_name_H-M   'P 1'
#
loop_
_entity.id
_entity.type
_entity.pdbx_description
1 polymer ?
#
loop_
_entity_poly.entity_id
_entity_poly.type
_entity_poly.pdbx_seq_one_letter_code
_entity_poly.pdbx_strand_id
1 'polypeptide(L)'
;MSTVGIETSKFNNLIIKEIKKKDPSFEVKLEKIKIKLDLGKIQLFLSTKNPSIQYQDVKIPITEIRIYTKINKILNKEIEVNQIIFSVQKFKTQGLQKIITRIKPSNFKTYLLNNINRGEIEKASFDLIVDKNFKLIDYKANGVISKVNLKISNNLLIEEIGFNFIVDKNIALINSINASYKDIIVSSGSIDLHRKKNFEIKGKFESKFNLKEAQFNKLFTKIEFFKENKIQIQGSLLHEFSLK
;
A
#
# COMPACT_ATOMS: atom_id res chain seq x y z
N MET A 1 8.46 -17.73 18.57
CA MET A 1 8.56 -18.19 17.16
C MET A 1 9.66 -19.23 17.07
N SER A 2 9.40 -20.39 16.46
CA SER A 2 10.46 -21.40 16.24
C SER A 2 11.50 -20.82 15.28
N THR A 3 12.76 -20.81 15.70
CA THR A 3 13.89 -20.34 14.90
C THR A 3 14.53 -21.46 14.07
N VAL A 4 14.16 -22.72 14.33
CA VAL A 4 14.69 -23.88 13.64
C VAL A 4 13.86 -24.17 12.40
N GLY A 5 14.49 -24.15 11.25
CA GLY A 5 13.86 -24.47 9.97
C GLY A 5 14.77 -25.35 9.12
N ILE A 6 14.21 -26.27 8.36
CA ILE A 6 14.93 -27.12 7.41
C ILE A 6 15.06 -26.34 6.11
N GLU A 7 16.29 -26.08 5.66
CA GLU A 7 16.54 -25.48 4.34
C GLU A 7 16.46 -26.54 3.23
N THR A 8 15.79 -26.19 2.14
CA THR A 8 15.66 -27.07 0.98
C THR A 8 15.45 -26.27 -0.30
N SER A 9 15.99 -26.75 -1.39
CA SER A 9 15.70 -26.27 -2.74
C SER A 9 14.72 -27.20 -3.50
N LYS A 10 14.37 -28.36 -2.90
CA LYS A 10 13.55 -29.39 -3.57
C LYS A 10 12.16 -28.91 -4.01
N PHE A 11 11.63 -27.87 -3.36
CA PHE A 11 10.31 -27.32 -3.69
C PHE A 11 10.36 -26.12 -4.67
N ASN A 12 11.56 -25.61 -4.99
CA ASN A 12 11.68 -24.41 -5.85
C ASN A 12 11.00 -24.65 -7.20
N ASN A 13 11.35 -25.76 -7.88
CA ASN A 13 10.80 -26.06 -9.20
C ASN A 13 9.27 -26.29 -9.16
N LEU A 14 8.78 -26.92 -8.10
CA LEU A 14 7.35 -27.15 -7.92
C LEU A 14 6.58 -25.82 -7.76
N ILE A 15 7.08 -24.94 -6.89
CA ILE A 15 6.48 -23.63 -6.65
C ILE A 15 6.52 -22.77 -7.93
N ILE A 16 7.67 -22.70 -8.59
CA ILE A 16 7.83 -21.94 -9.84
C ILE A 16 6.87 -22.47 -10.92
N LYS A 17 6.74 -23.80 -11.05
CA LYS A 17 5.83 -24.44 -11.99
C LYS A 17 4.38 -24.08 -11.72
N GLU A 18 3.94 -24.13 -10.45
CA GLU A 18 2.56 -23.78 -10.07
C GLU A 18 2.26 -22.29 -10.31
N ILE A 19 3.21 -21.39 -10.01
CA ILE A 19 3.05 -19.97 -10.32
C ILE A 19 2.90 -19.74 -11.82
N LYS A 20 3.81 -20.30 -12.63
CA LYS A 20 3.77 -20.16 -14.10
C LYS A 20 2.52 -20.77 -14.73
N LYS A 21 1.99 -21.84 -14.14
CA LYS A 21 0.74 -22.46 -14.59
C LYS A 21 -0.47 -21.54 -14.38
N LYS A 22 -0.45 -20.73 -13.32
CA LYS A 22 -1.52 -19.77 -13.01
C LYS A 22 -1.42 -18.51 -13.84
N ASP A 23 -0.24 -17.95 -13.98
CA ASP A 23 0.04 -16.80 -14.85
C ASP A 23 1.46 -16.89 -15.41
N PRO A 24 1.60 -17.18 -16.71
CA PRO A 24 2.90 -17.28 -17.38
C PRO A 24 3.71 -15.97 -17.38
N SER A 25 3.07 -14.84 -17.09
CA SER A 25 3.72 -13.53 -17.05
C SER A 25 4.65 -13.34 -15.85
N PHE A 26 4.58 -14.27 -14.86
CA PHE A 26 5.50 -14.23 -13.72
C PHE A 26 6.81 -14.95 -14.04
N GLU A 27 7.92 -14.25 -13.80
CA GLU A 27 9.24 -14.85 -13.69
C GLU A 27 9.65 -14.87 -12.22
N VAL A 28 9.93 -16.06 -11.70
CA VAL A 28 10.26 -16.27 -10.30
C VAL A 28 11.55 -17.04 -10.20
N LYS A 29 12.50 -16.51 -9.41
CA LYS A 29 13.72 -17.21 -9.00
C LYS A 29 13.75 -17.25 -7.49
N LEU A 30 13.78 -18.47 -6.95
CA LEU A 30 13.85 -18.75 -5.53
C LEU A 30 15.24 -19.32 -5.21
N GLU A 31 15.89 -18.79 -4.18
CA GLU A 31 17.18 -19.33 -3.73
C GLU A 31 16.95 -20.54 -2.80
N LYS A 32 16.82 -20.27 -1.52
CA LYS A 32 16.60 -21.30 -0.50
C LYS A 32 15.23 -21.11 0.14
N ILE A 33 14.53 -22.20 0.29
CA ILE A 33 13.26 -22.24 1.02
C ILE A 33 13.53 -22.85 2.39
N LYS A 34 12.99 -22.23 3.44
CA LYS A 34 12.99 -22.74 4.81
C LYS A 34 11.61 -23.26 5.16
N ILE A 35 11.54 -24.50 5.57
CA ILE A 35 10.33 -25.07 6.16
C ILE A 35 10.35 -24.74 7.64
N LYS A 36 9.35 -24.06 8.14
CA LYS A 36 9.23 -23.64 9.54
C LYS A 36 7.87 -23.98 10.11
N LEU A 37 7.83 -24.18 11.44
CA LEU A 37 6.59 -24.33 12.20
C LEU A 37 6.22 -22.99 12.84
N ASP A 38 5.00 -22.53 12.54
CA ASP A 38 4.37 -21.43 13.27
C ASP A 38 3.65 -22.01 14.50
N LEU A 39 4.27 -21.84 15.67
CA LEU A 39 3.71 -22.39 16.91
C LEU A 39 2.40 -21.71 17.33
N GLY A 40 2.19 -20.44 16.97
CA GLY A 40 0.95 -19.73 17.29
C GLY A 40 -0.24 -20.22 16.48
N LYS A 41 -0.01 -20.70 15.27
CA LYS A 41 -1.04 -21.27 14.37
C LYS A 41 -1.04 -22.79 14.32
N ILE A 42 0.00 -23.43 14.89
CA ILE A 42 0.27 -24.88 14.77
C ILE A 42 0.27 -25.31 13.29
N GLN A 43 0.91 -24.51 12.44
CA GLN A 43 0.94 -24.72 10.99
C GLN A 43 2.36 -24.65 10.45
N LEU A 44 2.63 -25.44 9.42
CA LEU A 44 3.88 -25.28 8.66
C LEU A 44 3.76 -24.16 7.65
N PHE A 45 4.86 -23.50 7.43
CA PHE A 45 5.01 -22.55 6.33
C PHE A 45 6.35 -22.70 5.63
N LEU A 46 6.34 -22.44 4.35
CA LEU A 46 7.50 -22.30 3.50
C LEU A 46 7.88 -20.82 3.48
N SER A 47 9.11 -20.46 3.79
CA SER A 47 9.57 -19.09 3.69
C SER A 47 10.79 -18.96 2.78
N THR A 48 10.83 -17.90 2.01
CA THR A 48 12.01 -17.48 1.26
C THR A 48 12.25 -15.99 1.46
N LYS A 49 13.53 -15.61 1.52
CA LYS A 49 13.93 -14.22 1.64
C LYS A 49 14.51 -13.73 0.32
N ASN A 50 14.25 -12.45 0.02
CA ASN A 50 14.73 -11.76 -1.18
C ASN A 50 14.55 -12.56 -2.48
N PRO A 51 13.37 -13.15 -2.74
CA PRO A 51 13.15 -13.83 -4.00
C PRO A 51 13.21 -12.83 -5.16
N SER A 52 13.73 -13.25 -6.31
CA SER A 52 13.61 -12.43 -7.51
C SER A 52 12.29 -12.71 -8.17
N ILE A 53 11.39 -11.74 -8.15
CA ILE A 53 10.07 -11.84 -8.77
C ILE A 53 9.91 -10.70 -9.75
N GLN A 54 9.57 -11.06 -10.97
CA GLN A 54 9.28 -10.12 -12.04
C GLN A 54 7.92 -10.48 -12.64
N TYR A 55 7.08 -9.47 -12.83
CA TYR A 55 5.82 -9.57 -13.55
C TYR A 55 5.97 -8.84 -14.87
N GLN A 56 6.10 -9.60 -15.95
CA GLN A 56 6.50 -9.11 -17.26
C GLN A 56 7.83 -8.34 -17.20
N ASP A 57 7.81 -7.00 -17.38
CA ASP A 57 8.97 -6.11 -17.34
C ASP A 57 9.18 -5.43 -15.97
N VAL A 58 8.30 -5.68 -14.99
CA VAL A 58 8.33 -5.02 -13.68
C VAL A 58 8.92 -5.93 -12.62
N LYS A 59 10.09 -5.59 -12.10
CA LYS A 59 10.68 -6.25 -10.94
C LYS A 59 9.94 -5.80 -9.68
N ILE A 60 9.40 -6.76 -8.92
CA ILE A 60 8.70 -6.53 -7.66
C ILE A 60 9.72 -6.74 -6.53
N PRO A 61 10.04 -5.72 -5.73
CA PRO A 61 11.06 -5.81 -4.68
C PRO A 61 10.50 -6.49 -3.43
N ILE A 62 10.29 -7.80 -3.52
CA ILE A 62 9.82 -8.61 -2.40
C ILE A 62 10.99 -8.97 -1.51
N THR A 63 10.83 -8.75 -0.19
CA THR A 63 11.84 -9.06 0.81
C THR A 63 11.63 -10.41 1.48
N GLU A 64 10.37 -10.83 1.63
CA GLU A 64 10.03 -12.13 2.20
C GLU A 64 8.72 -12.63 1.63
N ILE A 65 8.62 -13.94 1.42
CA ILE A 65 7.37 -14.65 1.17
C ILE A 65 7.25 -15.79 2.18
N ARG A 66 6.06 -15.96 2.75
CA ARG A 66 5.66 -17.10 3.56
C ARG A 66 4.41 -17.72 2.97
N ILE A 67 4.44 -19.02 2.75
CA ILE A 67 3.32 -19.78 2.20
C ILE A 67 2.91 -20.81 3.24
N TYR A 68 1.72 -20.66 3.80
CA TYR A 68 1.16 -21.60 4.78
C TYR A 68 0.46 -22.76 4.05
N THR A 69 0.73 -23.94 4.53
CA THR A 69 0.24 -25.18 3.92
C THR A 69 0.07 -26.30 4.97
N LYS A 70 -0.66 -27.34 4.63
CA LYS A 70 -0.86 -28.49 5.51
C LYS A 70 0.32 -29.45 5.46
N ILE A 71 0.71 -30.00 6.61
CA ILE A 71 1.84 -30.95 6.74
C ILE A 71 1.68 -32.16 5.82
N ASN A 72 0.51 -32.79 5.82
CA ASN A 72 0.24 -33.99 5.02
C ASN A 72 0.42 -33.74 3.51
N LYS A 73 0.15 -32.50 3.05
CA LYS A 73 0.34 -32.13 1.64
C LYS A 73 1.81 -32.02 1.28
N ILE A 74 2.64 -31.46 2.18
CA ILE A 74 4.09 -31.42 1.96
C ILE A 74 4.68 -32.84 1.86
N LEU A 75 4.27 -33.75 2.72
CA LEU A 75 4.73 -35.15 2.71
C LEU A 75 4.38 -35.85 1.39
N ASN A 76 3.22 -35.57 0.83
CA ASN A 76 2.76 -36.10 -0.45
C ASN A 76 3.32 -35.36 -1.67
N LYS A 77 4.26 -34.40 -1.49
CA LYS A 77 4.79 -33.52 -2.53
C LYS A 77 3.72 -32.67 -3.24
N GLU A 78 2.60 -32.46 -2.57
CA GLU A 78 1.53 -31.55 -2.99
C GLU A 78 1.67 -30.22 -2.23
N ILE A 79 1.31 -29.12 -2.85
CA ILE A 79 1.24 -27.82 -2.18
C ILE A 79 -0.20 -27.33 -2.22
N GLU A 80 -0.88 -27.39 -1.06
CA GLU A 80 -2.17 -26.74 -0.87
C GLU A 80 -1.96 -25.44 -0.12
N VAL A 81 -2.06 -24.33 -0.83
CA VAL A 81 -1.85 -23.00 -0.27
C VAL A 81 -3.14 -22.52 0.38
N ASN A 82 -3.05 -22.13 1.65
CA ASN A 82 -4.19 -21.54 2.39
C ASN A 82 -3.99 -20.06 2.65
N GLN A 83 -2.75 -19.65 2.85
CA GLN A 83 -2.39 -18.27 3.16
C GLN A 83 -1.03 -17.94 2.56
N ILE A 84 -0.92 -16.74 2.00
CA ILE A 84 0.31 -16.19 1.45
C ILE A 84 0.58 -14.87 2.15
N ILE A 85 1.72 -14.75 2.84
CA ILE A 85 2.18 -13.49 3.40
C ILE A 85 3.41 -13.07 2.63
N PHE A 86 3.43 -11.85 2.12
CA PHE A 86 4.62 -11.29 1.49
C PHE A 86 4.83 -9.83 1.85
N SER A 87 6.08 -9.41 1.81
CA SER A 87 6.48 -8.04 2.12
C SER A 87 7.28 -7.43 0.97
N VAL A 88 7.02 -6.16 0.70
CA VAL A 88 7.73 -5.36 -0.31
C VAL A 88 8.37 -4.15 0.33
N GLN A 89 9.46 -3.66 -0.26
CA GLN A 89 10.14 -2.44 0.18
C GLN A 89 10.61 -1.63 -1.03
N LYS A 90 10.58 -0.30 -0.88
CA LYS A 90 11.12 0.65 -1.87
C LYS A 90 10.56 0.41 -3.27
N PHE A 91 9.25 0.29 -3.38
CA PHE A 91 8.59 0.05 -4.65
C PHE A 91 7.95 1.34 -5.19
N LYS A 92 8.48 1.84 -6.30
CA LYS A 92 7.99 3.05 -6.94
C LYS A 92 6.58 2.85 -7.52
N THR A 93 5.72 3.85 -7.38
CA THR A 93 4.33 3.80 -7.88
C THR A 93 4.24 3.56 -9.39
N GLN A 94 5.22 4.00 -10.19
CA GLN A 94 5.26 3.72 -11.64
C GLN A 94 5.31 2.22 -11.95
N GLY A 95 6.08 1.45 -11.17
CA GLY A 95 6.08 -0.01 -11.30
C GLY A 95 4.73 -0.62 -10.91
N LEU A 96 4.14 -0.13 -9.82
CA LEU A 96 2.82 -0.56 -9.38
C LEU A 96 1.74 -0.22 -10.43
N GLN A 97 1.79 0.97 -11.03
CA GLN A 97 0.88 1.38 -12.09
C GLN A 97 0.91 0.41 -13.29
N LYS A 98 2.09 0.01 -13.74
CA LYS A 98 2.24 -0.99 -14.82
C LYS A 98 1.56 -2.33 -14.48
N ILE A 99 1.64 -2.78 -13.24
CA ILE A 99 0.94 -3.99 -12.78
C ILE A 99 -0.57 -3.76 -12.74
N ILE A 100 -1.01 -2.65 -12.15
CA ILE A 100 -2.43 -2.33 -11.98
C ILE A 100 -3.13 -2.14 -13.32
N THR A 101 -2.48 -1.60 -14.36
CA THR A 101 -3.10 -1.43 -15.69
C THR A 101 -3.64 -2.74 -16.26
N ARG A 102 -3.14 -3.88 -15.83
CA ARG A 102 -3.48 -5.22 -16.31
C ARG A 102 -4.58 -5.93 -15.51
N ILE A 103 -4.97 -5.35 -14.37
CA ILE A 103 -6.10 -5.86 -13.58
C ILE A 103 -7.40 -5.32 -14.21
N LYS A 104 -8.53 -5.98 -13.95
CA LYS A 104 -9.85 -5.54 -14.45
C LYS A 104 -10.07 -4.03 -14.24
N PRO A 105 -10.60 -3.32 -15.23
CA PRO A 105 -10.83 -1.88 -15.14
C PRO A 105 -11.86 -1.57 -14.04
N SER A 106 -11.64 -0.45 -13.33
CA SER A 106 -12.59 0.15 -12.41
C SER A 106 -12.39 1.67 -12.40
N ASN A 107 -13.43 2.43 -12.10
CA ASN A 107 -13.36 3.88 -12.03
C ASN A 107 -12.27 4.36 -11.04
N PHE A 108 -12.18 3.71 -9.89
CA PHE A 108 -11.16 4.01 -8.88
C PHE A 108 -9.74 3.77 -9.40
N LYS A 109 -9.51 2.65 -10.07
CA LYS A 109 -8.23 2.33 -10.72
C LYS A 109 -7.86 3.40 -11.74
N THR A 110 -8.77 3.74 -12.64
CA THR A 110 -8.56 4.76 -13.66
C THR A 110 -8.22 6.11 -13.03
N TYR A 111 -8.95 6.50 -11.97
CA TYR A 111 -8.66 7.71 -11.21
C TYR A 111 -7.24 7.70 -10.63
N LEU A 112 -6.84 6.64 -9.95
CA LEU A 112 -5.49 6.54 -9.37
C LEU A 112 -4.40 6.59 -10.43
N LEU A 113 -4.56 5.87 -11.55
CA LEU A 113 -3.58 5.84 -12.62
C LEU A 113 -3.39 7.21 -13.28
N ASN A 114 -4.46 7.96 -13.44
CA ASN A 114 -4.40 9.26 -14.11
C ASN A 114 -3.93 10.40 -13.18
N ASN A 115 -4.08 10.23 -11.88
CA ASN A 115 -3.88 11.33 -10.93
C ASN A 115 -2.66 11.15 -10.01
N ILE A 116 -2.12 9.94 -9.88
CA ILE A 116 -0.87 9.73 -9.14
C ILE A 116 0.31 9.80 -10.11
N ASN A 117 1.12 10.85 -10.00
CA ASN A 117 2.27 11.04 -10.89
C ASN A 117 3.57 10.47 -10.32
N ARG A 118 3.69 10.45 -9.00
CA ARG A 118 4.88 10.00 -8.28
C ARG A 118 4.47 9.39 -6.95
N GLY A 119 5.31 8.54 -6.39
CA GLY A 119 5.15 7.99 -5.04
C GLY A 119 6.01 6.75 -4.84
N GLU A 120 6.16 6.34 -3.60
CA GLU A 120 6.94 5.19 -3.20
C GLU A 120 6.24 4.43 -2.07
N ILE A 121 6.14 3.10 -2.22
CA ILE A 121 5.84 2.21 -1.12
C ILE A 121 7.16 1.97 -0.38
N GLU A 122 7.34 2.61 0.78
CA GLU A 122 8.53 2.44 1.61
C GLU A 122 8.64 0.98 2.09
N LYS A 123 7.54 0.49 2.62
CA LYS A 123 7.34 -0.90 3.04
C LYS A 123 5.85 -1.23 3.05
N ALA A 124 5.52 -2.44 2.65
CA ALA A 124 4.19 -2.98 2.83
C ALA A 124 4.23 -4.48 3.09
N SER A 125 3.24 -4.98 3.83
CA SER A 125 3.00 -6.39 4.06
C SER A 125 1.58 -6.73 3.62
N PHE A 126 1.45 -7.85 2.93
CA PHE A 126 0.21 -8.38 2.43
C PHE A 126 0.00 -9.78 3.00
N ASP A 127 -1.18 -10.01 3.54
CA ASP A 127 -1.63 -11.30 4.06
C ASP A 127 -2.88 -11.69 3.28
N LEU A 128 -2.77 -12.73 2.46
CA LEU A 128 -3.80 -13.18 1.55
C LEU A 128 -4.27 -14.57 1.95
N ILE A 129 -5.56 -14.73 2.22
CA ILE A 129 -6.19 -16.02 2.47
C ILE A 129 -6.86 -16.47 1.17
N VAL A 130 -6.50 -17.66 0.71
CA VAL A 130 -6.98 -18.22 -0.56
C VAL A 130 -7.64 -19.59 -0.36
N ASP A 131 -8.58 -19.93 -1.25
CA ASP A 131 -9.14 -21.27 -1.34
C ASP A 131 -8.23 -22.22 -2.12
N LYS A 132 -8.64 -23.49 -2.22
CA LYS A 132 -7.93 -24.55 -2.99
C LYS A 132 -7.73 -24.22 -4.48
N ASN A 133 -8.51 -23.30 -5.04
CA ASN A 133 -8.41 -22.84 -6.42
C ASN A 133 -7.60 -21.55 -6.56
N PHE A 134 -6.95 -21.07 -5.47
CA PHE A 134 -6.25 -19.78 -5.36
C PHE A 134 -7.17 -18.56 -5.52
N LYS A 135 -8.48 -18.72 -5.31
CA LYS A 135 -9.40 -17.60 -5.24
C LYS A 135 -9.22 -16.88 -3.91
N LEU A 136 -9.08 -15.56 -3.94
CA LEU A 136 -8.94 -14.74 -2.75
C LEU A 136 -10.23 -14.78 -1.93
N ILE A 137 -10.14 -15.26 -0.68
CA ILE A 137 -11.23 -15.30 0.31
C ILE A 137 -11.20 -14.06 1.19
N ASP A 138 -10.00 -13.71 1.67
CA ASP A 138 -9.79 -12.60 2.58
C ASP A 138 -8.39 -12.01 2.38
N TYR A 139 -8.23 -10.76 2.78
CA TYR A 139 -6.93 -10.10 2.71
C TYR A 139 -6.76 -9.07 3.82
N LYS A 140 -5.51 -8.86 4.20
CA LYS A 140 -5.07 -7.74 5.01
C LYS A 140 -3.80 -7.17 4.42
N ALA A 141 -3.76 -5.86 4.29
CA ALA A 141 -2.55 -5.15 3.86
C ALA A 141 -2.26 -4.02 4.84
N ASN A 142 -0.99 -3.79 5.10
CA ASN A 142 -0.52 -2.63 5.86
C ASN A 142 0.80 -2.14 5.31
N GLY A 143 1.09 -0.87 5.51
CA GLY A 143 2.33 -0.32 5.00
C GLY A 143 2.48 1.17 5.21
N VAL A 144 3.56 1.69 4.63
CA VAL A 144 3.93 3.09 4.60
C VAL A 144 4.14 3.50 3.17
N ILE A 145 3.48 4.58 2.78
CA ILE A 145 3.62 5.22 1.47
C ILE A 145 4.17 6.63 1.69
N SER A 146 5.05 7.07 0.79
CA SER A 146 5.65 8.39 0.84
C SER A 146 5.78 9.03 -0.53
N LYS A 147 6.04 10.34 -0.53
CA LYS A 147 6.37 11.12 -1.72
C LYS A 147 5.33 11.01 -2.84
N VAL A 148 4.06 10.83 -2.48
CA VAL A 148 2.99 10.76 -3.48
C VAL A 148 2.61 12.16 -3.92
N ASN A 149 2.57 12.37 -5.23
CA ASN A 149 2.03 13.57 -5.85
C ASN A 149 0.68 13.20 -6.49
N LEU A 150 -0.39 13.82 -5.99
CA LEU A 150 -1.77 13.59 -6.40
C LEU A 150 -2.34 14.82 -7.10
N LYS A 151 -2.66 14.69 -8.38
CA LYS A 151 -3.36 15.71 -9.14
C LYS A 151 -4.87 15.53 -8.98
N ILE A 152 -5.53 16.42 -8.27
CA ILE A 152 -7.00 16.36 -8.09
C ILE A 152 -7.71 17.05 -9.24
N SER A 153 -7.16 18.15 -9.71
CA SER A 153 -7.64 18.90 -10.88
C SER A 153 -6.46 19.60 -11.58
N ASN A 154 -6.72 20.32 -12.69
CA ASN A 154 -5.66 21.02 -13.40
C ASN A 154 -4.92 22.05 -12.52
N ASN A 155 -5.58 22.62 -11.52
CA ASN A 155 -5.05 23.67 -10.66
C ASN A 155 -4.76 23.19 -9.22
N LEU A 156 -5.03 21.91 -8.90
CA LEU A 156 -4.88 21.36 -7.56
C LEU A 156 -3.98 20.13 -7.60
N LEU A 157 -2.71 20.35 -7.31
CA LEU A 157 -1.68 19.32 -7.12
C LEU A 157 -1.32 19.29 -5.62
N ILE A 158 -1.57 18.17 -4.98
CA ILE A 158 -1.11 17.89 -3.60
C ILE A 158 0.20 17.13 -3.71
N GLU A 159 1.23 17.60 -3.02
CA GLU A 159 2.58 17.07 -3.13
C GLU A 159 3.07 16.44 -1.83
N GLU A 160 4.08 15.59 -1.97
CA GLU A 160 4.80 14.96 -0.86
C GLU A 160 3.85 14.28 0.15
N ILE A 161 2.75 13.69 -0.34
CA ILE A 161 1.82 12.97 0.51
C ILE A 161 2.52 11.72 1.04
N GLY A 162 2.52 11.60 2.37
CA GLY A 162 2.94 10.39 3.08
C GLY A 162 1.87 9.93 4.03
N PHE A 163 1.76 8.61 4.24
CA PHE A 163 0.81 8.02 5.18
C PHE A 163 1.12 6.57 5.51
N ASN A 164 0.60 6.11 6.65
CA ASN A 164 0.50 4.71 6.99
C ASN A 164 -0.90 4.20 6.64
N PHE A 165 -1.01 2.94 6.24
CA PHE A 165 -2.30 2.33 5.97
C PHE A 165 -2.45 0.93 6.56
N ILE A 166 -3.67 0.59 6.92
CA ILE A 166 -4.13 -0.76 7.25
C ILE A 166 -5.44 -0.96 6.50
N VAL A 167 -5.52 -2.00 5.68
CA VAL A 167 -6.70 -2.26 4.83
C VAL A 167 -7.04 -3.73 4.90
N ASP A 168 -8.31 -4.03 5.08
CA ASP A 168 -8.91 -5.34 4.84
C ASP A 168 -10.24 -5.18 4.08
N LYS A 169 -11.01 -6.24 3.94
CA LYS A 169 -12.30 -6.20 3.22
C LYS A 169 -13.36 -5.30 3.87
N ASN A 170 -13.24 -5.00 5.17
CA ASN A 170 -14.24 -4.28 5.95
C ASN A 170 -13.82 -2.85 6.29
N ILE A 171 -12.52 -2.62 6.45
CA ILE A 171 -11.98 -1.35 6.89
C ILE A 171 -10.80 -0.89 6.04
N ALA A 172 -10.63 0.42 5.95
CA ALA A 172 -9.38 1.03 5.51
C ALA A 172 -9.07 2.17 6.49
N LEU A 173 -7.97 2.04 7.20
CA LEU A 173 -7.45 3.04 8.14
C LEU A 173 -6.21 3.65 7.51
N ILE A 174 -6.23 4.95 7.33
CA ILE A 174 -5.09 5.73 6.84
C ILE A 174 -4.75 6.72 7.95
N ASN A 175 -3.52 6.73 8.41
CA ASN A 175 -3.09 7.59 9.51
C ASN A 175 -1.70 8.17 9.25
N SER A 176 -1.30 9.12 10.11
CA SER A 176 -0.05 9.85 9.95
C SER A 176 0.04 10.53 8.57
N ILE A 177 -1.10 11.01 8.06
CA ILE A 177 -1.12 11.70 6.77
C ILE A 177 -0.38 13.01 6.91
N ASN A 178 0.62 13.20 6.05
CA ASN A 178 1.29 14.48 5.82
C ASN A 178 1.20 14.81 4.33
N ALA A 179 1.14 16.08 4.00
CA ALA A 179 1.03 16.54 2.62
C ALA A 179 1.37 18.03 2.54
N SER A 180 1.68 18.51 1.34
CA SER A 180 1.84 19.92 1.08
C SER A 180 1.01 20.37 -0.12
N TYR A 181 0.45 21.56 -0.01
CA TYR A 181 -0.21 22.24 -1.09
C TYR A 181 0.13 23.73 -1.02
N LYS A 182 1.01 24.20 -1.91
CA LYS A 182 1.57 25.57 -1.86
C LYS A 182 2.14 25.86 -0.45
N ASP A 183 1.57 26.83 0.25
CA ASP A 183 2.01 27.28 1.58
C ASP A 183 1.18 26.66 2.72
N ILE A 184 0.38 25.64 2.41
CA ILE A 184 -0.42 24.86 3.37
C ILE A 184 0.27 23.53 3.56
N ILE A 185 0.59 23.19 4.79
CA ILE A 185 1.17 21.90 5.17
C ILE A 185 0.16 21.17 6.05
N VAL A 186 -0.26 20.00 5.61
CA VAL A 186 -0.97 19.05 6.47
C VAL A 186 0.09 18.36 7.31
N SER A 187 0.14 18.68 8.59
CA SER A 187 1.15 18.17 9.54
C SER A 187 0.75 16.82 10.13
N SER A 188 -0.55 16.57 10.26
CA SER A 188 -1.09 15.28 10.67
C SER A 188 -2.49 15.08 10.09
N GLY A 189 -2.83 13.83 9.82
CA GLY A 189 -4.17 13.50 9.36
C GLY A 189 -4.48 12.01 9.50
N SER A 190 -5.77 11.71 9.57
CA SER A 190 -6.30 10.34 9.51
C SER A 190 -7.57 10.27 8.69
N ILE A 191 -7.79 9.12 8.06
CA ILE A 191 -9.03 8.75 7.39
C ILE A 191 -9.39 7.34 7.81
N ASP A 192 -10.59 7.17 8.34
CA ASP A 192 -11.17 5.89 8.72
C ASP A 192 -12.34 5.59 7.79
N LEU A 193 -12.24 4.52 7.03
CA LEU A 193 -13.27 4.06 6.11
C LEU A 193 -13.80 2.70 6.58
N HIS A 194 -15.09 2.62 6.83
CA HIS A 194 -15.80 1.40 7.21
C HIS A 194 -16.75 0.98 6.09
N ARG A 195 -16.64 -0.31 5.67
CA ARG A 195 -17.42 -0.90 4.56
C ARG A 195 -18.48 -1.90 5.03
N LYS A 196 -18.76 -1.97 6.35
CA LYS A 196 -19.84 -2.82 6.89
C LYS A 196 -21.20 -2.25 6.45
N LYS A 197 -22.30 -2.77 6.96
CA LYS A 197 -23.69 -2.46 6.56
C LYS A 197 -23.99 -1.02 6.09
N ASN A 198 -23.31 -0.03 6.66
CA ASN A 198 -23.34 1.36 6.21
C ASN A 198 -21.89 1.77 5.83
N PHE A 199 -21.76 2.38 4.67
CA PHE A 199 -20.51 2.98 4.24
C PHE A 199 -20.30 4.27 5.06
N GLU A 200 -19.21 4.32 5.81
CA GLU A 200 -18.87 5.49 6.62
C GLU A 200 -17.42 5.89 6.38
N ILE A 201 -17.20 7.18 6.14
CA ILE A 201 -15.86 7.78 6.07
C ILE A 201 -15.77 8.86 7.13
N LYS A 202 -14.77 8.81 7.97
CA LYS A 202 -14.38 9.88 8.90
C LYS A 202 -12.99 10.37 8.56
N GLY A 203 -12.77 11.67 8.63
CA GLY A 203 -11.46 12.25 8.44
C GLY A 203 -11.18 13.35 9.45
N LYS A 204 -9.92 13.42 9.86
CA LYS A 204 -9.41 14.46 10.76
C LYS A 204 -8.05 14.90 10.26
N PHE A 205 -7.85 16.20 10.12
CA PHE A 205 -6.61 16.78 9.61
C PHE A 205 -6.23 18.01 10.41
N GLU A 206 -4.95 18.14 10.68
CA GLU A 206 -4.34 19.36 11.20
C GLU A 206 -3.49 19.97 10.08
N SER A 207 -3.76 21.21 9.71
CA SER A 207 -2.99 21.95 8.71
C SER A 207 -2.38 23.20 9.31
N LYS A 208 -1.17 23.51 8.87
CA LYS A 208 -0.46 24.76 9.17
C LYS A 208 -0.34 25.57 7.88
N PHE A 209 -0.49 26.85 7.99
CA PHE A 209 -0.32 27.76 6.86
C PHE A 209 0.54 28.95 7.24
N ASN A 210 1.25 29.45 6.23
CA ASN A 210 2.07 30.66 6.33
C ASN A 210 1.80 31.49 5.07
N LEU A 211 0.86 32.41 5.17
CA LEU A 211 0.47 33.28 4.06
C LEU A 211 1.37 34.52 4.02
N LYS A 212 2.15 34.65 2.98
CA LYS A 212 2.93 35.86 2.67
C LYS A 212 2.02 36.92 2.05
N GLU A 213 2.46 38.17 2.10
CA GLU A 213 1.75 39.34 1.58
C GLU A 213 1.08 39.15 0.20
N ALA A 214 1.81 38.61 -0.79
CA ALA A 214 1.26 38.39 -2.13
C ALA A 214 0.09 37.40 -2.19
N GLN A 215 0.03 36.43 -1.30
CA GLN A 215 -1.02 35.42 -1.22
C GLN A 215 -2.21 35.96 -0.42
N PHE A 216 -1.93 36.69 0.65
CA PHE A 216 -2.92 37.40 1.44
C PHE A 216 -3.67 38.41 0.59
N ASN A 217 -2.96 39.20 -0.20
CA ASN A 217 -3.56 40.17 -1.11
C ASN A 217 -4.45 39.54 -2.18
N LYS A 218 -4.18 38.32 -2.62
CA LYS A 218 -5.08 37.58 -3.54
C LYS A 218 -6.37 37.12 -2.86
N LEU A 219 -6.32 36.80 -1.57
CA LEU A 219 -7.50 36.34 -0.81
C LEU A 219 -8.36 37.52 -0.34
N PHE A 220 -7.75 38.65 -0.04
CA PHE A 220 -8.38 39.81 0.58
C PHE A 220 -8.24 41.10 -0.25
N THR A 221 -8.34 40.98 -1.58
CA THR A 221 -8.18 42.09 -2.54
C THR A 221 -9.07 43.33 -2.29
N LYS A 222 -10.11 43.20 -1.47
CA LYS A 222 -11.08 44.25 -1.19
C LYS A 222 -10.77 45.08 0.08
N ILE A 223 -9.71 44.73 0.82
CA ILE A 223 -9.38 45.44 2.09
C ILE A 223 -8.13 46.26 1.89
N GLU A 224 -8.31 47.59 1.69
CA GLU A 224 -7.21 48.54 1.41
C GLU A 224 -6.13 48.58 2.50
N PHE A 225 -6.53 48.41 3.75
CA PHE A 225 -5.62 48.37 4.91
C PHE A 225 -4.43 47.43 4.75
N PHE A 226 -4.61 46.33 4.02
CA PHE A 226 -3.58 45.31 3.84
C PHE A 226 -2.64 45.59 2.67
N LYS A 227 -2.90 46.58 1.83
CA LYS A 227 -2.04 46.90 0.70
C LYS A 227 -0.75 47.62 1.10
N GLU A 228 -0.77 48.32 2.22
CA GLU A 228 0.34 49.17 2.64
C GLU A 228 1.26 48.54 3.70
N ASN A 229 0.88 47.39 4.27
CA ASN A 229 1.63 46.75 5.36
C ASN A 229 2.15 45.39 4.92
N LYS A 230 3.42 45.10 5.19
CA LYS A 230 4.02 43.77 5.02
C LYS A 230 3.41 42.79 6.05
N ILE A 231 2.32 42.13 5.69
CA ILE A 231 1.60 41.22 6.59
C ILE A 231 2.00 39.78 6.29
N GLN A 232 2.37 39.06 7.33
CA GLN A 232 2.54 37.63 7.33
C GLN A 232 1.60 37.02 8.36
N ILE A 233 0.76 36.07 7.94
CA ILE A 233 -0.16 35.39 8.83
C ILE A 233 0.23 33.92 8.91
N GLN A 234 0.44 33.45 10.14
CA GLN A 234 0.68 32.04 10.45
C GLN A 234 -0.45 31.53 11.31
N GLY A 235 -0.87 30.30 11.07
CA GLY A 235 -1.93 29.68 11.85
C GLY A 235 -1.99 28.18 11.66
N SER A 236 -2.82 27.54 12.48
CA SER A 236 -3.20 26.13 12.33
C SER A 236 -4.71 26.00 12.29
N LEU A 237 -5.19 25.01 11.53
CA LEU A 237 -6.60 24.66 11.41
C LEU A 237 -6.77 23.17 11.68
N LEU A 238 -7.80 22.83 12.44
CA LEU A 238 -8.26 21.48 12.63
C LEU A 238 -9.52 21.26 11.79
N HIS A 239 -9.48 20.26 10.92
CA HIS A 239 -10.60 19.90 10.06
C HIS A 239 -11.10 18.50 10.42
N GLU A 240 -12.39 18.37 10.63
CA GLU A 240 -13.04 17.09 10.87
C GLU A 240 -14.26 16.96 9.94
N PHE A 241 -14.46 15.76 9.39
CA PHE A 241 -15.64 15.45 8.58
C PHE A 241 -16.10 14.01 8.81
N SER A 242 -17.37 13.78 8.60
CA SER A 242 -17.99 12.44 8.57
C SER A 242 -18.99 12.37 7.43
N LEU A 243 -18.89 11.33 6.62
CA LEU A 243 -19.81 11.00 5.53
C LEU A 243 -20.41 9.63 5.81
N LYS A 244 -21.73 9.51 5.62
CA LYS A 244 -22.50 8.26 5.82
C LYS A 244 -23.26 7.89 4.57
#